data_770f67f7ada495964d4aac7c8b071153
#
_entry.id   770f67f7ada495964d4aac7c8b071153
#
_cell.length_a   1.000
_cell.length_b   1.000
_cell.length_c   1.000
_cell.angle_alpha   90.00
_cell.angle_beta   90.00
_cell.angle_gamma   90.00
#
_symmetry.space_group_name_H-M   'P 1'
#
loop_
_entity.id
_entity.type
_entity.pdbx_description
1 polymer ?
#
loop_
_entity_poly.entity_id
_entity_poly.type
_entity_poly.pdbx_seq_one_letter_code
_entity_poly.pdbx_strand_id
1 'polypeptide(L)'
;MSSASATSCVYGEIWIDGFARLHKGDDFTSSPSSNTLQEFGDVWLAAAERQLSLRPKSPSPEDLTKRRQERKRKGLVIALNTYAKRNNMQLTDLEFVEEKERNQVYGRGALYVHSNFLVKGSDGKPTMFFAEMHPDCTQEEDVVCCTPLEENDYGHCVECDDRAKELRHPSGGGYLGGHDEMIFHFEELDSDDDCFM
;
A
#
# COMPACT_ATOMS: atom_id res chain seq x y z
N MET A 1 -12.43 16.44 24.98
CA MET A 1 -12.81 17.46 23.98
C MET A 1 -11.75 17.40 22.91
N SER A 2 -12.00 16.61 21.88
CA SER A 2 -11.04 16.32 20.80
C SER A 2 -11.53 17.05 19.55
N SER A 3 -10.74 17.98 19.07
CA SER A 3 -10.98 18.80 17.90
C SER A 3 -10.57 18.00 16.66
N ALA A 4 -11.54 17.54 15.90
CA ALA A 4 -11.31 16.97 14.59
C ALA A 4 -11.04 18.09 13.58
N SER A 5 -9.83 18.13 13.04
CA SER A 5 -9.44 19.01 11.94
C SER A 5 -10.01 18.46 10.64
N ALA A 6 -11.05 19.10 10.12
CA ALA A 6 -11.59 18.80 8.80
C ALA A 6 -10.65 19.36 7.74
N THR A 7 -10.00 18.48 6.98
CA THR A 7 -9.28 18.86 5.75
C THR A 7 -10.32 19.12 4.67
N SER A 8 -10.60 20.39 4.43
CA SER A 8 -11.51 20.87 3.38
C SER A 8 -10.86 20.63 2.01
N CYS A 9 -11.54 19.84 1.16
CA CYS A 9 -11.20 19.70 -0.26
C CYS A 9 -11.38 21.04 -0.98
N VAL A 10 -10.31 21.67 -1.39
CA VAL A 10 -10.25 22.97 -2.07
C VAL A 10 -10.68 22.90 -3.55
N TYR A 11 -11.30 21.81 -4.01
CA TYR A 11 -11.69 21.65 -5.42
C TYR A 11 -13.07 22.24 -5.81
N GLY A 12 -13.85 22.73 -4.86
CA GLY A 12 -15.22 23.21 -5.13
C GLY A 12 -15.36 24.67 -5.53
N GLU A 13 -14.42 25.54 -5.18
CA GLU A 13 -14.67 26.98 -5.26
C GLU A 13 -14.18 27.67 -6.54
N ILE A 14 -13.26 27.09 -7.29
CA ILE A 14 -12.68 27.72 -8.49
C ILE A 14 -13.64 27.69 -9.69
N TRP A 15 -14.59 26.73 -9.72
CA TRP A 15 -15.53 26.57 -10.84
C TRP A 15 -16.72 27.53 -10.79
N ILE A 16 -17.10 28.00 -9.62
CA ILE A 16 -18.31 28.81 -9.45
C ILE A 16 -18.04 30.28 -9.79
N ASP A 17 -16.88 30.81 -9.48
CA ASP A 17 -16.55 32.24 -9.72
C ASP A 17 -16.30 32.56 -11.20
N GLY A 18 -15.78 31.60 -11.99
CA GLY A 18 -15.59 31.78 -13.43
C GLY A 18 -16.92 31.82 -14.19
N PHE A 19 -17.90 31.03 -13.78
CA PHE A 19 -19.20 30.95 -14.42
C PHE A 19 -20.12 32.14 -14.04
N ALA A 20 -20.00 32.64 -12.83
CA ALA A 20 -20.81 33.76 -12.34
C ALA A 20 -20.43 35.11 -12.96
N ARG A 21 -19.20 35.28 -13.46
CA ARG A 21 -18.76 36.52 -14.12
C ARG A 21 -19.18 36.62 -15.59
N LEU A 22 -19.46 35.50 -16.26
CA LEU A 22 -19.92 35.49 -17.66
C LEU A 22 -21.42 35.80 -17.83
N HIS A 23 -22.22 35.77 -16.75
CA HIS A 23 -23.66 35.88 -16.83
C HIS A 23 -24.25 37.14 -16.19
N LYS A 24 -23.44 38.14 -15.87
CA LYS A 24 -23.98 39.45 -15.39
C LYS A 24 -24.11 40.43 -16.55
N GLY A 25 -25.19 40.26 -17.30
CA GLY A 25 -25.75 41.33 -18.13
C GLY A 25 -25.67 41.09 -19.62
N ASP A 26 -26.44 40.15 -20.18
CA ASP A 26 -26.95 40.30 -21.54
C ASP A 26 -28.18 39.40 -21.73
N ASP A 27 -29.18 39.95 -22.43
CA ASP A 27 -30.46 39.32 -22.74
C ASP A 27 -30.28 37.94 -23.44
N PHE A 28 -30.88 36.91 -22.90
CA PHE A 28 -30.77 35.52 -23.27
C PHE A 28 -31.47 35.15 -24.60
N THR A 29 -31.52 36.03 -25.59
CA THR A 29 -32.25 35.81 -26.85
C THR A 29 -31.39 35.66 -28.08
N SER A 30 -30.07 35.79 -28.02
CA SER A 30 -29.18 35.55 -29.16
C SER A 30 -28.25 34.35 -28.92
N SER A 31 -28.32 33.36 -29.81
CA SER A 31 -27.34 32.30 -29.83
C SER A 31 -25.93 32.87 -29.97
N PRO A 32 -24.93 32.39 -29.17
CA PRO A 32 -23.57 32.91 -29.28
C PRO A 32 -23.07 32.71 -30.72
N SER A 33 -22.39 33.71 -31.25
CA SER A 33 -21.82 33.63 -32.59
C SER A 33 -20.79 32.49 -32.63
N SER A 34 -20.58 31.85 -33.78
CA SER A 34 -19.59 30.78 -33.96
C SER A 34 -18.19 31.21 -33.52
N ASN A 35 -17.84 32.48 -33.67
CA ASN A 35 -16.56 33.04 -33.24
C ASN A 35 -16.42 33.03 -31.71
N THR A 36 -17.50 33.34 -30.96
CA THR A 36 -17.50 33.33 -29.48
C THR A 36 -17.32 31.93 -28.94
N LEU A 37 -17.89 30.90 -29.57
CA LEU A 37 -17.72 29.51 -29.20
C LEU A 37 -16.28 29.00 -29.48
N GLN A 38 -15.69 29.50 -30.58
CA GLN A 38 -14.31 29.13 -30.94
C GLN A 38 -13.31 29.75 -29.96
N GLU A 39 -13.46 31.06 -29.66
CA GLU A 39 -12.64 31.74 -28.67
C GLU A 39 -12.73 31.10 -27.29
N PHE A 40 -13.93 30.67 -26.87
CA PHE A 40 -14.11 29.94 -25.61
C PHE A 40 -13.39 28.58 -25.64
N GLY A 41 -13.49 27.85 -26.76
CA GLY A 41 -12.77 26.59 -26.98
C GLY A 41 -11.26 26.75 -26.85
N ASP A 42 -10.70 27.77 -27.49
CA ASP A 42 -9.27 28.05 -27.47
C ASP A 42 -8.76 28.40 -26.07
N VAL A 43 -9.50 29.22 -25.34
CA VAL A 43 -9.18 29.58 -23.93
C VAL A 43 -9.23 28.34 -23.01
N TRP A 44 -10.24 27.49 -23.23
CA TRP A 44 -10.39 26.26 -22.45
C TRP A 44 -9.27 25.26 -22.72
N LEU A 45 -8.91 25.06 -23.99
CA LEU A 45 -7.78 24.19 -24.39
C LEU A 45 -6.46 24.70 -23.80
N ALA A 46 -6.18 26.00 -23.90
CA ALA A 46 -4.98 26.59 -23.32
C ALA A 46 -4.93 26.41 -21.79
N ALA A 47 -6.07 26.54 -21.10
CA ALA A 47 -6.16 26.30 -19.66
C ALA A 47 -5.93 24.82 -19.31
N ALA A 48 -6.49 23.90 -20.08
CA ALA A 48 -6.30 22.46 -19.92
C ALA A 48 -4.84 22.05 -20.16
N GLU A 49 -4.20 22.54 -21.21
CA GLU A 49 -2.78 22.29 -21.50
C GLU A 49 -1.88 22.82 -20.37
N ARG A 50 -2.21 24.01 -19.83
CA ARG A 50 -1.48 24.56 -18.69
C ARG A 50 -1.64 23.69 -17.45
N GLN A 51 -2.83 23.18 -17.16
CA GLN A 51 -3.05 22.26 -16.04
C GLN A 51 -2.30 20.95 -16.24
N LEU A 52 -2.32 20.37 -17.44
CA LEU A 52 -1.57 19.16 -17.77
C LEU A 52 -0.06 19.35 -17.61
N SER A 53 0.46 20.53 -17.99
CA SER A 53 1.89 20.84 -17.83
C SER A 53 2.32 21.02 -16.37
N LEU A 54 1.37 21.37 -15.49
CA LEU A 54 1.61 21.53 -14.05
C LEU A 54 1.44 20.21 -13.26
N ARG A 55 0.91 19.16 -13.88
CA ARG A 55 0.82 17.86 -13.20
C ARG A 55 2.21 17.31 -12.91
N PRO A 56 2.46 16.83 -11.69
CA PRO A 56 3.69 16.09 -11.40
C PRO A 56 3.81 14.94 -12.39
N LYS A 57 5.01 14.73 -12.91
CA LYS A 57 5.26 13.57 -13.77
C LYS A 57 4.96 12.31 -12.94
N SER A 58 4.20 11.40 -13.51
CA SER A 58 3.98 10.09 -12.90
C SER A 58 5.34 9.44 -12.61
N PRO A 59 5.51 8.80 -11.45
CA PRO A 59 6.76 8.12 -11.13
C PRO A 59 7.05 7.04 -12.18
N SER A 60 8.32 6.81 -12.45
CA SER A 60 8.70 5.75 -13.39
C SER A 60 8.30 4.37 -12.84
N PRO A 61 8.11 3.35 -13.70
CA PRO A 61 7.88 1.98 -13.25
C PRO A 61 8.98 1.47 -12.30
N GLU A 62 10.22 1.91 -12.51
CA GLU A 62 11.36 1.58 -11.65
C GLU A 62 11.22 2.24 -10.27
N ASP A 63 10.81 3.51 -10.21
CA ASP A 63 10.58 4.20 -8.95
C ASP A 63 9.43 3.58 -8.16
N LEU A 64 8.36 3.16 -8.84
CA LEU A 64 7.24 2.45 -8.21
C LEU A 64 7.71 1.11 -7.62
N THR A 65 8.47 0.33 -8.38
CA THR A 65 9.03 -0.94 -7.93
C THR A 65 9.93 -0.75 -6.72
N LYS A 66 10.80 0.26 -6.75
CA LYS A 66 11.69 0.58 -5.62
C LYS A 66 10.90 0.99 -4.37
N ARG A 67 9.89 1.85 -4.51
CA ARG A 67 9.02 2.25 -3.41
C ARG A 67 8.28 1.05 -2.81
N ARG A 68 7.80 0.12 -3.66
CA ARG A 68 7.13 -1.12 -3.23
C ARG A 68 8.10 -2.00 -2.42
N GLN A 69 9.32 -2.21 -2.90
CA GLN A 69 10.35 -2.96 -2.19
C GLN A 69 10.73 -2.32 -0.85
N GLU A 70 10.89 -1.00 -0.81
CA GLU A 70 11.17 -0.27 0.42
C GLU A 70 10.03 -0.39 1.43
N ARG A 71 8.76 -0.34 0.98
CA ARG A 71 7.58 -0.55 1.84
C ARG A 71 7.56 -1.96 2.42
N LYS A 72 7.76 -2.99 1.57
CA LYS A 72 7.85 -4.39 2.01
C LYS A 72 8.95 -4.57 3.07
N ARG A 73 10.13 -4.05 2.81
CA ARG A 73 11.25 -4.12 3.74
C ARG A 73 10.95 -3.43 5.07
N LYS A 74 10.33 -2.25 5.04
CA LYS A 74 9.92 -1.53 6.26
C LYS A 74 8.99 -2.37 7.13
N GLY A 75 7.98 -3.01 6.55
CA GLY A 75 7.06 -3.89 7.29
C GLY A 75 7.80 -5.02 7.99
N LEU A 76 8.75 -5.69 7.31
CA LEU A 76 9.55 -6.76 7.92
C LEU A 76 10.48 -6.28 9.02
N VAL A 77 11.04 -5.08 8.90
CA VAL A 77 11.83 -4.47 9.97
C VAL A 77 10.94 -4.16 11.18
N ILE A 78 9.71 -3.70 10.98
CA ILE A 78 8.74 -3.49 12.07
C ILE A 78 8.41 -4.83 12.74
N ALA A 79 8.16 -5.88 11.96
CA ALA A 79 7.90 -7.22 12.50
C ALA A 79 9.08 -7.74 13.33
N LEU A 80 10.31 -7.58 12.85
CA LEU A 80 11.51 -7.97 13.57
C LEU A 80 11.70 -7.18 14.88
N ASN A 81 11.43 -5.87 14.84
CA ASN A 81 11.48 -5.01 16.01
C ASN A 81 10.44 -5.42 17.07
N THR A 82 9.23 -5.75 16.60
CA THR A 82 8.16 -6.26 17.46
C THR A 82 8.55 -7.58 18.13
N TYR A 83 9.19 -8.49 17.38
CA TYR A 83 9.73 -9.73 17.93
C TYR A 83 10.80 -9.45 19.00
N ALA A 84 11.79 -8.62 18.70
CA ALA A 84 12.85 -8.28 19.62
C ALA A 84 12.28 -7.71 20.93
N LYS A 85 11.34 -6.78 20.83
CA LYS A 85 10.66 -6.17 21.99
C LYS A 85 9.89 -7.19 22.83
N ARG A 86 9.11 -8.07 22.20
CA ARG A 86 8.34 -9.13 22.88
C ARG A 86 9.23 -10.14 23.60
N ASN A 87 10.46 -10.32 23.13
CA ASN A 87 11.43 -11.26 23.70
C ASN A 87 12.52 -10.58 24.55
N ASN A 88 12.37 -9.29 24.89
CA ASN A 88 13.34 -8.51 25.66
C ASN A 88 14.78 -8.53 25.09
N MET A 89 14.90 -8.61 23.75
CA MET A 89 16.16 -8.56 23.02
C MET A 89 16.53 -7.13 22.65
N GLN A 90 17.83 -6.86 22.50
CA GLN A 90 18.28 -5.59 21.96
C GLN A 90 18.12 -5.60 20.43
N LEU A 91 17.62 -4.52 19.87
CA LEU A 91 17.46 -4.38 18.42
C LEU A 91 18.78 -4.52 17.65
N THR A 92 19.88 -4.12 18.28
CA THR A 92 21.25 -4.23 17.73
C THR A 92 21.72 -5.67 17.56
N ASP A 93 21.05 -6.62 18.20
CA ASP A 93 21.41 -8.04 18.14
C ASP A 93 20.81 -8.77 16.93
N LEU A 94 19.91 -8.10 16.20
CA LEU A 94 19.19 -8.66 15.05
C LEU A 94 19.34 -7.76 13.82
N GLU A 95 19.90 -8.31 12.76
CA GLU A 95 20.06 -7.63 11.47
C GLU A 95 19.16 -8.29 10.42
N PHE A 96 18.23 -7.52 9.85
CA PHE A 96 17.47 -7.96 8.67
C PHE A 96 18.40 -8.10 7.47
N VAL A 97 18.45 -9.27 6.87
CA VAL A 97 19.31 -9.55 5.70
C VAL A 97 18.51 -9.40 4.41
N GLU A 98 17.54 -10.28 4.18
CA GLU A 98 16.75 -10.29 2.95
C GLU A 98 15.41 -11.02 3.16
N GLU A 99 14.42 -10.65 2.35
CA GLU A 99 13.17 -11.40 2.19
C GLU A 99 13.40 -12.54 1.20
N LYS A 100 12.91 -13.74 1.53
CA LYS A 100 13.05 -14.94 0.70
C LYS A 100 11.79 -15.26 -0.07
N GLU A 101 10.67 -15.31 0.63
CA GLU A 101 9.38 -15.70 0.06
C GLU A 101 8.28 -14.84 0.70
N ARG A 102 7.24 -14.54 -0.08
CA ARG A 102 6.10 -13.73 0.37
C ARG A 102 4.83 -14.17 -0.33
N ASN A 103 3.74 -14.27 0.42
CA ASN A 103 2.41 -14.48 -0.11
C ASN A 103 1.38 -13.62 0.62
N GLN A 104 0.33 -13.21 -0.10
CA GLN A 104 -0.84 -12.61 0.50
C GLN A 104 -1.85 -13.71 0.77
N VAL A 105 -2.39 -13.72 1.98
CA VAL A 105 -3.34 -14.73 2.45
C VAL A 105 -4.56 -14.06 3.04
N TYR A 106 -5.72 -14.70 2.91
CA TYR A 106 -6.94 -14.21 3.47
C TYR A 106 -7.28 -15.02 4.74
N GLY A 107 -7.81 -14.37 5.76
CA GLY A 107 -8.26 -15.04 6.97
C GLY A 107 -9.07 -14.11 7.86
N ARG A 108 -10.10 -14.64 8.50
CA ARG A 108 -10.97 -13.91 9.45
C ARG A 108 -11.53 -12.58 8.92
N GLY A 109 -11.79 -12.50 7.60
CA GLY A 109 -12.34 -11.30 6.98
C GLY A 109 -11.32 -10.18 6.72
N ALA A 110 -10.03 -10.46 6.81
CA ALA A 110 -8.95 -9.51 6.54
C ALA A 110 -7.87 -10.13 5.64
N LEU A 111 -7.11 -9.27 4.98
CA LEU A 111 -5.95 -9.66 4.19
C LEU A 111 -4.70 -9.57 5.07
N TYR A 112 -3.87 -10.61 4.99
CA TYR A 112 -2.58 -10.69 5.67
C TYR A 112 -1.47 -10.98 4.67
N VAL A 113 -0.25 -10.77 5.11
CA VAL A 113 0.95 -11.13 4.38
C VAL A 113 1.73 -12.13 5.20
N HIS A 114 2.02 -13.28 4.63
CA HIS A 114 3.00 -14.24 5.12
C HIS A 114 4.33 -13.98 4.44
N SER A 115 5.40 -13.92 5.19
CA SER A 115 6.74 -13.72 4.64
C SER A 115 7.78 -14.52 5.39
N ASN A 116 8.70 -15.16 4.63
CA ASN A 116 9.95 -15.68 5.14
C ASN A 116 11.10 -14.72 4.83
N PHE A 117 11.95 -14.50 5.82
CA PHE A 117 13.09 -13.61 5.67
C PHE A 117 14.26 -14.06 6.55
N LEU A 118 15.46 -13.72 6.13
CA LEU A 118 16.67 -14.03 6.88
C LEU A 118 17.03 -12.90 7.84
N VAL A 119 17.36 -13.30 9.05
CA VAL A 119 17.84 -12.43 10.12
C VAL A 119 19.18 -12.96 10.60
N LYS A 120 20.14 -12.08 10.77
CA LYS A 120 21.44 -12.40 11.33
C LYS A 120 21.46 -11.99 12.80
N GLY A 121 21.73 -12.94 13.67
CA GLY A 121 21.89 -12.72 15.10
C GLY A 121 23.29 -12.26 15.47
N SER A 122 23.54 -12.02 16.75
CA SER A 122 24.85 -11.66 17.32
C SER A 122 25.94 -12.72 17.07
N ASP A 123 25.55 -13.98 16.88
CA ASP A 123 26.44 -15.07 16.53
C ASP A 123 26.88 -15.06 15.05
N GLY A 124 26.33 -14.15 14.27
CA GLY A 124 26.62 -13.97 12.85
C GLY A 124 25.98 -15.02 11.93
N LYS A 125 25.18 -15.95 12.44
CA LYS A 125 24.50 -16.96 11.65
C LYS A 125 23.15 -16.47 11.16
N PRO A 126 22.82 -16.66 9.87
CA PRO A 126 21.50 -16.33 9.35
C PRO A 126 20.48 -17.37 9.83
N THR A 127 19.39 -16.89 10.41
CA THR A 127 18.23 -17.68 10.83
C THR A 127 17.03 -17.28 9.99
N MET A 128 16.23 -18.26 9.56
CA MET A 128 14.98 -17.99 8.87
C MET A 128 13.92 -17.55 9.87
N PHE A 129 13.21 -16.50 9.55
CA PHE A 129 12.06 -16.01 10.30
C PHE A 129 10.79 -16.13 9.45
N PHE A 130 9.68 -16.30 10.13
CA PHE A 130 8.35 -16.14 9.59
C PHE A 130 7.71 -14.89 10.22
N ALA A 131 6.98 -14.13 9.39
CA ALA A 131 6.10 -13.07 9.89
C ALA A 131 4.76 -13.11 9.20
N GLU A 132 3.70 -12.84 9.98
CA GLU A 132 2.39 -12.47 9.50
C GLU A 132 2.07 -11.05 9.92
N MET A 133 1.64 -10.24 8.96
CA MET A 133 1.35 -8.82 9.18
C MET A 133 0.25 -8.34 8.22
N HIS A 134 -0.33 -7.18 8.52
CA HIS A 134 -1.17 -6.48 7.54
C HIS A 134 -0.35 -6.04 6.31
N PRO A 135 -0.95 -6.00 5.09
CA PRO A 135 -0.24 -5.61 3.86
C PRO A 135 0.46 -4.25 3.95
N ASP A 136 -0.17 -3.29 4.61
CA ASP A 136 0.34 -1.93 4.82
C ASP A 136 0.92 -1.77 6.23
N CYS A 137 1.73 -2.72 6.68
CA CYS A 137 2.34 -2.70 8.00
C CYS A 137 3.19 -1.42 8.20
N THR A 138 2.75 -0.57 9.13
CA THR A 138 3.37 0.70 9.48
C THR A 138 3.70 0.83 10.97
N GLN A 139 3.13 -0.02 11.81
CA GLN A 139 3.25 0.01 13.27
C GLN A 139 3.22 -1.40 13.86
N GLU A 140 3.53 -1.54 15.15
CA GLU A 140 3.63 -2.84 15.85
C GLU A 140 2.30 -3.59 15.87
N GLU A 141 1.19 -2.89 15.94
CA GLU A 141 -0.16 -3.44 16.00
C GLU A 141 -0.57 -4.13 14.70
N ASP A 142 0.09 -3.78 13.59
CA ASP A 142 -0.13 -4.40 12.29
C ASP A 142 0.57 -5.77 12.19
N VAL A 143 1.41 -6.12 13.16
CA VAL A 143 2.15 -7.39 13.22
C VAL A 143 1.38 -8.40 14.05
N VAL A 144 0.85 -9.44 13.41
CA VAL A 144 0.17 -10.55 14.07
C VAL A 144 1.20 -11.41 14.79
N CYS A 145 2.16 -11.95 14.06
CA CYS A 145 3.25 -12.71 14.65
C CYS A 145 4.56 -12.49 13.89
N CYS A 146 5.66 -12.73 14.59
CA CYS A 146 7.00 -12.82 14.03
C CYS A 146 7.79 -13.79 14.90
N THR A 147 8.40 -14.80 14.28
CA THR A 147 9.10 -15.86 15.02
C THR A 147 10.23 -16.47 14.17
N PRO A 148 11.36 -16.87 14.78
CA PRO A 148 12.33 -17.69 14.09
C PRO A 148 11.73 -19.06 13.74
N LEU A 149 12.16 -19.62 12.62
CA LEU A 149 11.79 -20.97 12.18
C LEU A 149 12.90 -21.97 12.52
N GLU A 150 12.51 -23.10 13.06
CA GLU A 150 13.39 -24.24 13.24
C GLU A 150 13.51 -25.05 11.95
N GLU A 151 14.52 -25.91 11.83
CA GLU A 151 14.72 -26.74 10.62
C GLU A 151 13.50 -27.63 10.33
N ASN A 152 12.80 -28.06 11.38
CA ASN A 152 11.66 -28.98 11.32
C ASN A 152 10.29 -28.28 11.41
N ASP A 153 10.24 -26.97 11.17
CA ASP A 153 8.98 -26.26 11.12
C ASP A 153 8.28 -26.51 9.77
N TYR A 154 7.18 -27.26 9.85
CA TYR A 154 6.31 -27.62 8.72
C TYR A 154 4.86 -27.26 9.02
N GLY A 155 4.60 -26.04 9.49
CA GLY A 155 3.25 -25.53 9.62
C GLY A 155 2.55 -25.48 8.26
N HIS A 156 1.24 -25.61 8.25
CA HIS A 156 0.44 -25.70 7.04
C HIS A 156 -0.40 -24.43 6.83
N CYS A 157 -0.38 -23.90 5.62
CA CYS A 157 -1.22 -22.82 5.19
C CYS A 157 -1.77 -23.10 3.79
N VAL A 158 -3.07 -23.28 3.67
CA VAL A 158 -3.74 -23.69 2.42
C VAL A 158 -3.41 -22.75 1.27
N GLU A 159 -3.45 -21.44 1.48
CA GLU A 159 -3.17 -20.48 0.42
C GLU A 159 -1.68 -20.39 0.02
N CYS A 160 -0.77 -20.61 0.97
CA CYS A 160 0.65 -20.62 0.66
C CYS A 160 1.07 -21.90 -0.05
N ASP A 161 0.48 -23.04 0.27
CA ASP A 161 0.80 -24.33 -0.37
C ASP A 161 0.55 -24.29 -1.89
N ASP A 162 -0.43 -23.51 -2.33
CA ASP A 162 -0.73 -23.35 -3.74
C ASP A 162 0.15 -22.30 -4.44
N ARG A 163 0.43 -21.18 -3.79
CA ARG A 163 1.02 -19.99 -4.42
C ARG A 163 2.48 -19.73 -4.07
N ALA A 164 2.90 -20.14 -2.87
CA ALA A 164 4.24 -19.89 -2.34
C ALA A 164 4.76 -21.16 -1.62
N LYS A 165 4.97 -22.21 -2.37
CA LYS A 165 5.28 -23.57 -1.88
C LYS A 165 6.54 -23.66 -1.01
N GLU A 166 7.46 -22.71 -1.16
CA GLU A 166 8.69 -22.66 -0.39
C GLU A 166 8.54 -21.83 0.90
N LEU A 167 7.38 -21.18 1.08
CA LEU A 167 7.11 -20.40 2.26
C LEU A 167 6.83 -21.32 3.45
N ARG A 168 7.73 -21.30 4.42
CA ARG A 168 7.68 -22.14 5.61
C ARG A 168 6.91 -21.45 6.72
N HIS A 169 6.16 -22.24 7.49
CA HIS A 169 5.32 -21.74 8.59
C HIS A 169 5.75 -22.40 9.90
N PRO A 170 5.58 -21.70 11.05
CA PRO A 170 5.85 -22.28 12.35
C PRO A 170 4.90 -23.44 12.64
N SER A 171 5.42 -24.58 13.10
CA SER A 171 4.63 -25.76 13.42
C SER A 171 3.66 -25.54 14.59
N GLY A 172 3.98 -24.60 15.48
CA GLY A 172 3.14 -24.19 16.61
C GLY A 172 1.94 -23.33 16.23
N GLY A 173 1.77 -22.95 14.96
CA GLY A 173 0.75 -22.00 14.51
C GLY A 173 1.06 -20.58 14.95
N GLY A 174 0.02 -19.86 15.42
CA GLY A 174 0.16 -18.48 15.92
C GLY A 174 -0.08 -17.40 14.86
N TYR A 175 -0.46 -17.80 13.65
CA TYR A 175 -0.89 -16.92 12.56
C TYR A 175 -2.40 -17.07 12.30
N LEU A 176 -3.02 -16.09 11.69
CA LEU A 176 -4.48 -15.96 11.52
C LEU A 176 -4.96 -16.29 10.11
N GLY A 177 -4.14 -16.01 9.10
CA GLY A 177 -4.51 -16.20 7.70
C GLY A 177 -4.24 -17.62 7.18
N GLY A 178 -4.91 -17.96 6.08
CA GLY A 178 -4.64 -19.20 5.34
C GLY A 178 -5.11 -20.51 5.98
N HIS A 179 -5.96 -20.44 7.02
CA HIS A 179 -6.54 -21.61 7.68
C HIS A 179 -7.91 -22.00 7.11
N ASP A 180 -8.61 -21.08 6.45
CA ASP A 180 -9.93 -21.33 5.91
C ASP A 180 -9.84 -21.85 4.48
N GLU A 181 -10.55 -22.94 4.19
CA GLU A 181 -10.71 -23.49 2.84
C GLU A 181 -11.53 -22.61 1.90
N MET A 182 -12.06 -21.48 2.39
CA MET A 182 -12.78 -20.51 1.57
C MET A 182 -11.78 -19.64 0.79
N ILE A 183 -11.30 -20.21 -0.28
CA ILE A 183 -10.46 -19.53 -1.28
C ILE A 183 -11.36 -18.56 -2.06
N PHE A 184 -11.41 -17.32 -1.61
CA PHE A 184 -11.80 -16.25 -2.50
C PHE A 184 -10.60 -15.96 -3.40
N HIS A 185 -10.65 -16.46 -4.64
CA HIS A 185 -9.73 -16.05 -5.69
C HIS A 185 -10.01 -14.58 -6.00
N PHE A 186 -9.40 -13.69 -5.25
CA PHE A 186 -9.18 -12.35 -5.75
C PHE A 186 -8.03 -12.49 -6.74
N GLU A 187 -8.33 -12.36 -8.04
CA GLU A 187 -7.30 -11.99 -9.00
C GLU A 187 -6.57 -10.79 -8.39
N GLU A 188 -5.25 -10.83 -8.35
CA GLU A 188 -4.45 -9.66 -8.01
C GLU A 188 -4.89 -8.55 -8.98
N LEU A 189 -5.87 -7.79 -8.58
CA LEU A 189 -6.03 -6.45 -9.10
C LEU A 189 -4.76 -5.75 -8.65
N ASP A 190 -3.84 -5.58 -9.59
CA ASP A 190 -2.77 -4.61 -9.48
C ASP A 190 -3.42 -3.24 -9.27
N SER A 191 -3.96 -3.02 -8.08
CA SER A 191 -4.53 -1.76 -7.64
C SER A 191 -3.43 -0.79 -7.24
N ASP A 192 -2.37 -0.74 -8.06
CA ASP A 192 -1.42 0.36 -8.07
C ASP A 192 -1.95 1.53 -8.93
N ASP A 193 -3.21 1.48 -9.33
CA ASP A 193 -3.90 2.70 -9.69
C ASP A 193 -4.07 3.53 -8.42
N ASP A 194 -2.95 4.17 -8.03
CA ASP A 194 -2.97 5.39 -7.27
C ASP A 194 -3.95 6.30 -8.01
N CYS A 195 -5.22 6.24 -7.61
CA CYS A 195 -6.20 7.24 -7.94
C CYS A 195 -5.68 8.57 -7.39
N PHE A 196 -4.83 9.22 -8.17
CA PHE A 196 -4.60 10.64 -8.05
C PHE A 196 -5.87 11.32 -8.53
N MET A 197 -6.83 11.48 -7.65
CA MET A 197 -7.79 12.57 -7.77
C MET A 197 -7.25 13.81 -7.10
#